data_cbe30762668d33f018aaf1c08ffdda7e
#
_entry.id   cbe30762668d33f018aaf1c08ffdda7e
#
_cell.length_a   1.000
_cell.length_b   1.000
_cell.length_c   1.000
_cell.angle_alpha   90.00
_cell.angle_beta   90.00
_cell.angle_gamma   90.00
#
_symmetry.space_group_name_H-M   'P 1'
#
loop_
_entity.id
_entity.type
_entity.pdbx_description
1 polymer ?
#
loop_
_entity_poly.entity_id
_entity_poly.type
_entity_poly.pdbx_seq_one_letter_code
_entity_poly.pdbx_strand_id
1 'polypeptide(L)'
;MIASLVGSEMCIRDSLHTIRAHKGVDYAANKGSPIRATGDGTILFAEYNGGCGNEIKIKHSEDYVTRYCHLDKFSSRTKVGRKVKQGQTIGYVGSTGLATGPHLHYEFHVNGKHTDPLKVKFPNASPINSSQLNNYRKKSQNLLNELSNYKYLINQREVYGG
;
A
#
# COMPACT_ATOMS: atom_id res chain seq x y z
N MET A 1 -0.53 -10.54 5.32
CA MET A 1 -1.12 -9.42 6.08
C MET A 1 -2.63 -9.60 6.09
N ILE A 2 -3.22 -9.86 7.25
CA ILE A 2 -4.68 -9.82 7.40
C ILE A 2 -5.00 -8.34 7.61
N ALA A 3 -5.51 -7.68 6.56
CA ALA A 3 -5.98 -6.31 6.66
C ALA A 3 -7.38 -6.35 7.31
N SER A 4 -7.48 -5.89 8.54
CA SER A 4 -8.75 -5.50 9.11
C SER A 4 -9.10 -4.14 8.49
N LEU A 5 -10.02 -4.13 7.52
CA LEU A 5 -10.59 -2.92 6.94
C LEU A 5 -11.51 -2.28 7.98
N VAL A 6 -11.04 -1.24 8.63
CA VAL A 6 -11.93 -0.30 9.33
C VAL A 6 -12.38 0.72 8.29
N GLY A 7 -13.68 0.70 7.99
CA GLY A 7 -14.26 1.43 6.86
C GLY A 7 -14.01 2.94 6.88
N SER A 8 -14.03 3.51 5.69
CA SER A 8 -13.74 4.92 5.35
C SER A 8 -14.75 5.95 5.87
N GLU A 9 -15.73 5.58 6.68
CA GLU A 9 -16.80 6.48 7.15
C GLU A 9 -16.87 6.62 8.67
N MET A 10 -15.90 6.11 9.42
CA MET A 10 -15.93 6.24 10.87
C MET A 10 -15.30 7.56 11.29
N CYS A 11 -16.13 8.49 11.81
CA CYS A 11 -15.68 9.67 12.53
C CYS A 11 -14.90 9.22 13.77
N ILE A 12 -13.59 9.37 13.78
CA ILE A 12 -12.79 9.11 14.97
C ILE A 12 -12.97 10.26 15.95
N ARG A 13 -13.43 9.94 17.14
CA ARG A 13 -13.39 10.84 18.29
C ARG A 13 -11.95 10.83 18.81
N ASP A 14 -11.19 11.85 18.46
CA ASP A 14 -9.83 11.98 18.98
C ASP A 14 -9.84 12.41 20.47
N SER A 15 -8.67 12.38 21.11
CA SER A 15 -8.48 12.81 22.50
C SER A 15 -8.88 14.26 22.79
N LEU A 16 -9.20 15.05 21.76
CA LEU A 16 -9.64 16.44 21.84
C LEU A 16 -11.16 16.59 21.70
N HIS A 17 -11.94 15.49 21.68
CA HIS A 17 -13.40 15.47 21.56
C HIS A 17 -13.93 16.13 20.26
N THR A 18 -13.08 16.27 19.25
CA THR A 18 -13.47 16.79 17.94
C THR A 18 -13.77 15.65 16.98
N ILE A 19 -14.92 15.73 16.30
CA ILE A 19 -15.28 14.80 15.24
C ILE A 19 -14.52 15.25 13.98
N ARG A 20 -13.55 14.46 13.54
CA ARG A 20 -12.86 14.68 12.26
C ARG A 20 -13.22 13.58 11.29
N ALA A 21 -13.48 13.97 10.03
CA ALA A 21 -13.67 12.98 8.97
C ALA A 21 -12.39 12.16 8.79
N HIS A 22 -12.49 10.84 8.85
CA HIS A 22 -11.36 9.94 8.56
C HIS A 22 -11.05 9.99 7.07
N LYS A 23 -9.89 10.56 6.70
CA LYS A 23 -9.51 10.82 5.32
C LYS A 23 -8.70 9.69 4.68
N GLY A 24 -8.80 8.45 5.16
CA GLY A 24 -7.97 7.37 4.66
C GLY A 24 -8.49 6.01 5.06
N VAL A 25 -7.65 5.01 4.85
CA VAL A 25 -7.88 3.63 5.30
C VAL A 25 -6.81 3.27 6.31
N ASP A 26 -7.22 2.76 7.46
CA ASP A 26 -6.31 2.29 8.49
C ASP A 26 -6.06 0.78 8.34
N TYR A 27 -4.78 0.42 8.25
CA TYR A 27 -4.34 -0.96 8.19
C TYR A 27 -3.69 -1.32 9.52
N ALA A 28 -4.39 -2.07 10.36
CA ALA A 28 -3.84 -2.59 11.61
C ALA A 28 -2.67 -3.54 11.32
N ALA A 29 -1.52 -3.29 11.94
CA ALA A 29 -0.33 -4.12 11.79
C ALA A 29 0.59 -3.92 13.00
N ASN A 30 1.41 -4.93 13.29
CA ASN A 30 2.39 -4.84 14.37
C ASN A 30 3.43 -3.75 14.08
N LYS A 31 3.87 -3.05 15.12
CA LYS A 31 5.00 -2.12 15.04
C LYS A 31 6.21 -2.78 14.38
N GLY A 32 6.84 -2.10 13.44
CA GLY A 32 7.97 -2.62 12.67
C GLY A 32 7.61 -3.44 11.44
N SER A 33 6.32 -3.70 11.17
CA SER A 33 5.89 -4.33 9.91
C SER A 33 6.28 -3.47 8.71
N PRO A 34 6.81 -4.06 7.62
CA PRO A 34 7.24 -3.29 6.47
C PRO A 34 6.05 -2.66 5.71
N ILE A 35 6.16 -1.36 5.44
CA ILE A 35 5.24 -0.61 4.57
C ILE A 35 5.82 -0.61 3.17
N ARG A 36 5.00 -0.96 2.18
CA ARG A 36 5.40 -1.06 0.77
C ARG A 36 4.72 0.03 -0.05
N ALA A 37 5.46 0.59 -1.02
CA ALA A 37 4.89 1.52 -1.99
C ALA A 37 3.80 0.83 -2.82
N THR A 38 2.64 1.47 -2.96
CA THR A 38 1.49 0.93 -3.71
C THR A 38 1.66 1.01 -5.22
N GLY A 39 2.60 1.83 -5.70
CA GLY A 39 2.92 1.99 -7.12
C GLY A 39 4.32 2.54 -7.32
N ASP A 40 4.80 2.51 -8.56
CA ASP A 40 6.01 3.23 -8.98
C ASP A 40 5.80 4.73 -8.78
N GLY A 41 6.84 5.46 -8.36
CA GLY A 41 6.71 6.90 -8.16
C GLY A 41 7.98 7.56 -7.66
N THR A 42 7.85 8.83 -7.28
CA THR A 42 8.92 9.65 -6.70
C THR A 42 8.50 10.14 -5.32
N ILE A 43 9.39 10.04 -4.34
CA ILE A 43 9.14 10.50 -2.97
C ILE A 43 9.11 12.03 -2.98
N LEU A 44 7.96 12.62 -2.60
CA LEU A 44 7.79 14.07 -2.45
C LEU A 44 8.11 14.53 -1.04
N PHE A 45 7.88 13.68 -0.04
CA PHE A 45 8.00 14.01 1.36
C PHE A 45 8.37 12.78 2.18
N ALA A 46 9.25 12.92 3.15
CA ALA A 46 9.65 11.86 4.07
C ALA A 46 10.22 12.46 5.37
N GLU A 47 9.34 13.03 6.20
CA GLU A 47 9.70 13.72 7.46
C GLU A 47 8.55 13.61 8.47
N TYR A 48 8.77 14.10 9.69
CA TYR A 48 7.72 14.21 10.70
C TYR A 48 6.76 15.35 10.36
N ASN A 49 5.45 15.09 10.40
CA ASN A 49 4.41 16.07 10.06
C ASN A 49 3.22 16.02 11.03
N GLY A 50 3.35 16.65 12.17
CA GLY A 50 2.28 16.87 13.15
C GLY A 50 1.46 15.62 13.46
N GLY A 51 0.15 15.69 13.26
CA GLY A 51 -0.77 14.59 13.57
C GLY A 51 -0.56 13.30 12.78
N CYS A 52 0.02 13.37 11.59
CA CYS A 52 0.40 12.22 10.78
C CYS A 52 1.66 11.50 11.33
N GLY A 53 2.44 12.17 12.18
CA GLY A 53 3.71 11.64 12.67
C GLY A 53 4.75 11.56 11.56
N ASN A 54 5.55 10.50 11.54
CA ASN A 54 6.45 10.25 10.42
C ASN A 54 5.63 9.91 9.17
N GLU A 55 5.79 10.73 8.14
CA GLU A 55 4.97 10.73 6.93
C GLU A 55 5.81 10.50 5.69
N ILE A 56 5.28 9.73 4.75
CA ILE A 56 5.80 9.63 3.37
C ILE A 56 4.70 10.04 2.41
N LYS A 57 5.07 10.87 1.40
CA LYS A 57 4.22 11.13 0.22
C LYS A 57 4.95 10.67 -1.03
N ILE A 58 4.24 9.95 -1.90
CA ILE A 58 4.76 9.45 -3.17
C ILE A 58 3.90 9.98 -4.30
N LYS A 59 4.52 10.66 -5.28
CA LYS A 59 3.89 11.06 -6.54
C LYS A 59 4.06 9.93 -7.54
N HIS A 60 2.94 9.40 -8.04
CA HIS A 60 2.92 8.31 -9.02
C HIS A 60 2.76 8.84 -10.46
N SER A 61 1.99 9.92 -10.61
CA SER A 61 1.80 10.67 -11.86
C SER A 61 1.49 12.13 -11.54
N GLU A 62 1.14 12.92 -12.53
CA GLU A 62 0.71 14.31 -12.29
C GLU A 62 -0.50 14.37 -11.37
N ASP A 63 -1.43 13.43 -11.50
CA ASP A 63 -2.71 13.44 -10.80
C ASP A 63 -2.73 12.63 -9.50
N TYR A 64 -1.82 11.66 -9.32
CA TYR A 64 -1.91 10.67 -8.25
C TYR A 64 -0.80 10.80 -7.23
N VAL A 65 -1.18 10.98 -5.95
CA VAL A 65 -0.28 11.00 -4.81
C VAL A 65 -0.81 10.04 -3.73
N THR A 66 0.08 9.24 -3.15
CA THR A 66 -0.24 8.43 -1.97
C THR A 66 0.47 8.97 -0.74
N ARG A 67 -0.17 8.81 0.42
CA ARG A 67 0.30 9.28 1.71
C ARG A 67 0.29 8.12 2.71
N TYR A 68 1.35 8.03 3.48
CA TYR A 68 1.59 6.99 4.48
C TYR A 68 1.93 7.65 5.79
N CYS A 69 1.15 7.43 6.85
CA CYS A 69 1.30 8.08 8.15
C CYS A 69 1.60 7.09 9.28
N HIS A 70 1.97 7.64 10.43
CA HIS A 70 2.23 6.96 11.69
C HIS A 70 3.41 5.97 11.65
N LEU A 71 4.38 6.21 10.74
CA LEU A 71 5.55 5.34 10.62
C LEU A 71 6.42 5.39 11.88
N ASP A 72 7.01 4.25 12.22
CA ASP A 72 8.07 4.16 13.25
C ASP A 72 9.37 4.77 12.73
N LYS A 73 9.76 4.35 11.53
CA LYS A 73 10.97 4.83 10.83
C LYS A 73 10.86 4.69 9.33
N PHE A 74 11.64 5.48 8.62
CA PHE A 74 11.81 5.39 7.17
C PHE A 74 12.78 4.27 6.81
N SER A 75 12.63 3.69 5.62
CA SER A 75 13.67 2.83 5.04
C SER A 75 14.91 3.68 4.69
N SER A 76 16.10 3.13 4.77
CA SER A 76 17.35 3.83 4.44
C SER A 76 17.40 4.40 3.02
N ARG A 77 16.61 3.82 2.11
CA ARG A 77 16.48 4.26 0.71
C ARG A 77 15.40 5.33 0.50
N THR A 78 14.59 5.63 1.53
CA THR A 78 13.48 6.59 1.45
C THR A 78 14.01 8.00 1.68
N LYS A 79 14.25 8.72 0.59
CA LYS A 79 14.70 10.12 0.59
C LYS A 79 13.92 10.91 -0.45
N VAL A 80 13.59 12.18 -0.15
CA VAL A 80 12.91 13.08 -1.07
C VAL A 80 13.63 13.14 -2.42
N GLY A 81 12.88 13.12 -3.51
CA GLY A 81 13.38 13.09 -4.89
C GLY A 81 13.78 11.70 -5.40
N ARG A 82 13.89 10.67 -4.54
CA ARG A 82 14.20 9.31 -4.99
C ARG A 82 12.99 8.62 -5.61
N LYS A 83 13.24 7.86 -6.68
CA LYS A 83 12.26 6.97 -7.30
C LYS A 83 12.12 5.69 -6.46
N VAL A 84 10.90 5.21 -6.36
CA VAL A 84 10.53 3.94 -5.73
C VAL A 84 9.76 3.08 -6.73
N LYS A 85 9.86 1.77 -6.55
CA LYS A 85 9.11 0.77 -7.32
C LYS A 85 7.95 0.24 -6.50
N GLN A 86 6.85 -0.15 -7.17
CA GLN A 86 5.75 -0.87 -6.54
C GLN A 86 6.27 -2.06 -5.72
N GLY A 87 5.76 -2.22 -4.50
CA GLY A 87 6.19 -3.27 -3.58
C GLY A 87 7.51 -3.00 -2.85
N GLN A 88 8.25 -1.95 -3.19
CA GLN A 88 9.47 -1.56 -2.48
C GLN A 88 9.14 -1.13 -1.05
N THR A 89 9.91 -1.62 -0.06
CA THR A 89 9.79 -1.17 1.33
C THR A 89 10.25 0.28 1.47
N ILE A 90 9.34 1.14 1.94
CA ILE A 90 9.56 2.59 2.12
C ILE A 90 9.69 3.00 3.59
N GLY A 91 9.17 2.20 4.51
CA GLY A 91 9.22 2.45 5.94
C GLY A 91 8.62 1.31 6.73
N TYR A 92 8.37 1.56 8.01
CA TYR A 92 7.88 0.54 8.94
C TYR A 92 6.74 1.10 9.78
N VAL A 93 5.74 0.27 10.05
CA VAL A 93 4.56 0.63 10.86
C VAL A 93 4.98 1.07 12.26
N GLY A 94 4.39 2.15 12.71
CA GLY A 94 4.57 2.71 14.05
C GLY A 94 3.25 3.24 14.62
N SER A 95 3.38 4.17 15.56
CA SER A 95 2.27 4.91 16.17
C SER A 95 2.68 6.36 16.45
N THR A 96 3.47 6.97 15.55
CA THR A 96 3.91 8.36 15.70
C THR A 96 2.79 9.33 15.36
N GLY A 97 2.84 10.56 15.90
CA GLY A 97 1.79 11.56 15.73
C GLY A 97 0.54 11.25 16.55
N LEU A 98 -0.64 11.51 16.01
CA LEU A 98 -1.94 11.30 16.69
C LEU A 98 -2.50 9.90 16.42
N ALA A 99 -1.75 8.87 16.79
CA ALA A 99 -2.16 7.48 16.69
C ALA A 99 -2.45 6.88 18.06
N THR A 100 -3.54 6.12 18.20
CA THR A 100 -3.92 5.43 19.44
C THR A 100 -3.22 4.08 19.60
N GLY A 101 -2.62 3.56 18.54
CA GLY A 101 -1.91 2.28 18.52
C GLY A 101 -1.19 2.07 17.18
N PRO A 102 -0.41 0.97 17.05
CA PRO A 102 0.33 0.71 15.81
C PRO A 102 -0.60 0.40 14.65
N HIS A 103 -0.56 1.23 13.61
CA HIS A 103 -1.28 1.05 12.34
C HIS A 103 -0.62 1.88 11.24
N LEU A 104 -0.95 1.56 9.99
CA LEU A 104 -0.67 2.42 8.85
C LEU A 104 -1.94 3.16 8.48
N HIS A 105 -1.93 4.50 8.57
CA HIS A 105 -2.95 5.32 7.95
C HIS A 105 -2.52 5.64 6.51
N TYR A 106 -3.35 5.23 5.54
CA TYR A 106 -3.08 5.35 4.11
C TYR A 106 -4.11 6.24 3.44
N GLU A 107 -3.65 7.24 2.70
CA GLU A 107 -4.51 8.10 1.89
C GLU A 107 -4.14 8.02 0.41
N PHE A 108 -5.15 8.15 -0.45
CA PHE A 108 -5.00 8.28 -1.89
C PHE A 108 -5.56 9.64 -2.34
N HIS A 109 -4.77 10.39 -3.08
CA HIS A 109 -5.13 11.71 -3.57
C HIS A 109 -5.15 11.73 -5.09
N VAL A 110 -6.22 12.29 -5.66
CA VAL A 110 -6.38 12.54 -7.10
C VAL A 110 -6.51 14.04 -7.30
N ASN A 111 -5.63 14.63 -8.10
CA ASN A 111 -5.59 16.09 -8.33
C ASN A 111 -5.56 16.89 -7.01
N GLY A 112 -4.76 16.42 -6.04
CA GLY A 112 -4.64 17.04 -4.72
C GLY A 112 -5.83 16.86 -3.78
N LYS A 113 -6.91 16.20 -4.22
CA LYS A 113 -8.09 15.91 -3.40
C LYS A 113 -8.03 14.49 -2.87
N HIS A 114 -8.28 14.34 -1.58
CA HIS A 114 -8.47 13.04 -0.96
C HIS A 114 -9.58 12.26 -1.68
N THR A 115 -9.31 11.01 -1.99
CA THR A 115 -10.25 10.09 -2.65
C THR A 115 -10.19 8.75 -1.93
N ASP A 116 -11.34 8.13 -1.74
CA ASP A 116 -11.43 6.79 -1.14
C ASP A 116 -10.63 5.78 -2.01
N PRO A 117 -9.54 5.18 -1.48
CA PRO A 117 -8.71 4.28 -2.26
C PRO A 117 -9.46 3.07 -2.82
N LEU A 118 -10.57 2.69 -2.19
CA LEU A 118 -11.39 1.54 -2.60
C LEU A 118 -12.35 1.87 -3.74
N LYS A 119 -12.59 3.17 -3.99
CA LYS A 119 -13.51 3.67 -5.03
C LYS A 119 -12.80 4.28 -6.23
N VAL A 120 -11.47 4.37 -6.20
CA VAL A 120 -10.70 4.94 -7.31
C VAL A 120 -10.86 4.08 -8.56
N LYS A 121 -11.37 4.70 -9.63
CA LYS A 121 -11.39 4.11 -10.96
C LYS A 121 -10.11 4.53 -11.69
N PHE A 122 -9.18 3.60 -11.81
CA PHE A 122 -8.00 3.84 -12.65
C PHE A 122 -8.39 3.80 -14.14
N PRO A 123 -7.78 4.64 -14.97
CA PRO A 123 -7.95 4.50 -16.41
C PRO A 123 -7.52 3.08 -16.82
N ASN A 124 -8.26 2.50 -17.76
CA ASN A 124 -7.89 1.18 -18.28
C ASN A 124 -6.45 1.22 -18.78
N ALA A 125 -5.66 0.23 -18.39
CA ALA A 125 -4.32 0.07 -18.92
C ALA A 125 -4.39 0.00 -20.46
N SER A 126 -3.44 0.68 -21.13
CA SER A 126 -3.34 0.54 -22.59
C SER A 126 -3.23 -0.95 -22.95
N PRO A 127 -3.94 -1.41 -23.98
CA PRO A 127 -3.84 -2.80 -24.42
C PRO A 127 -2.38 -3.19 -24.67
N ILE A 128 -2.01 -4.41 -24.29
CA ILE A 128 -0.69 -4.95 -24.61
C ILE A 128 -0.50 -4.90 -26.13
N ASN A 129 0.64 -4.37 -26.55
CA ASN A 129 1.02 -4.36 -27.96
C ASN A 129 0.94 -5.79 -28.52
N SER A 130 0.34 -5.96 -29.71
CA SER A 130 0.14 -7.28 -30.33
C SER A 130 1.43 -8.07 -30.48
N SER A 131 2.57 -7.41 -30.70
CA SER A 131 3.89 -8.06 -30.76
C SER A 131 4.34 -8.66 -29.42
N GLN A 132 3.88 -8.13 -28.29
CA GLN A 132 4.20 -8.62 -26.95
C GLN A 132 3.17 -9.60 -26.40
N LEU A 133 1.97 -9.65 -27.02
CA LEU A 133 0.85 -10.48 -26.54
C LEU A 133 1.20 -11.96 -26.49
N ASN A 134 1.91 -12.46 -27.49
CA ASN A 134 2.31 -13.88 -27.55
C ASN A 134 3.32 -14.24 -26.44
N ASN A 135 4.28 -13.37 -26.18
CA ASN A 135 5.23 -13.54 -25.09
C ASN A 135 4.53 -13.49 -23.71
N TYR A 136 3.60 -12.57 -23.56
CA TYR A 136 2.78 -12.47 -22.35
C TYR A 136 1.97 -13.74 -22.10
N ARG A 137 1.25 -14.23 -23.14
CA ARG A 137 0.47 -15.48 -23.05
C ARG A 137 1.33 -16.69 -22.69
N LYS A 138 2.50 -16.83 -23.34
CA LYS A 138 3.44 -17.93 -23.05
C LYS A 138 3.93 -17.88 -21.60
N LYS A 139 4.31 -16.70 -21.11
CA LYS A 139 4.78 -16.52 -19.74
C LYS A 139 3.68 -16.76 -18.71
N SER A 140 2.46 -16.27 -18.95
CA SER A 140 1.33 -16.48 -18.04
C SER A 140 0.93 -17.97 -17.99
N GLN A 141 0.96 -18.68 -19.13
CA GLN A 141 0.67 -20.11 -19.17
C GLN A 141 1.71 -20.92 -18.39
N ASN A 142 2.98 -20.60 -18.52
CA ASN A 142 4.05 -21.27 -17.74
C ASN A 142 3.83 -21.08 -16.22
N LEU A 143 3.53 -19.85 -15.79
CA LEU A 143 3.25 -19.56 -14.37
C LEU A 143 2.00 -20.30 -13.86
N LEU A 144 0.96 -20.41 -14.67
CA LEU A 144 -0.24 -21.19 -14.33
C LEU A 144 0.07 -22.68 -14.19
N ASN A 145 0.90 -23.24 -15.08
CA ASN A 145 1.33 -24.63 -15.00
C ASN A 145 2.18 -24.89 -13.74
N GLU A 146 3.12 -23.98 -13.42
CA GLU A 146 3.91 -24.04 -12.17
C GLU A 146 2.98 -24.02 -10.94
N LEU A 147 2.02 -23.10 -10.91
CA LEU A 147 1.05 -22.99 -9.81
C LEU A 147 0.21 -24.26 -9.66
N SER A 148 -0.21 -24.84 -10.77
CA SER A 148 -0.96 -26.11 -10.77
C SER A 148 -0.13 -27.26 -10.22
N ASN A 149 1.15 -27.34 -10.59
CA ASN A 149 2.07 -28.35 -10.06
C ASN A 149 2.29 -28.16 -8.54
N TYR A 150 2.42 -26.91 -8.07
CA TYR A 150 2.52 -26.61 -6.64
C TYR A 150 1.27 -27.07 -5.88
N LYS A 151 0.07 -26.77 -6.39
CA LYS A 151 -1.17 -27.26 -5.78
C LYS A 151 -1.23 -28.78 -5.72
N TYR A 152 -0.83 -29.45 -6.79
CA TYR A 152 -0.77 -30.92 -6.81
C TYR A 152 0.17 -31.48 -5.74
N LEU A 153 1.37 -30.91 -5.60
CA LEU A 153 2.37 -31.33 -4.59
C LEU A 153 1.89 -31.08 -3.14
N ILE A 154 1.18 -29.97 -2.88
CA ILE A 154 0.61 -29.69 -1.57
C ILE A 154 -0.45 -30.72 -1.23
N ASN A 155 -1.38 -31.00 -2.15
CA ASN A 155 -2.44 -32.00 -1.93
C ASN A 155 -1.87 -33.40 -1.69
N GLN A 156 -0.77 -33.78 -2.36
CA GLN A 156 -0.10 -35.06 -2.13
C GLN A 156 0.50 -35.15 -0.72
N ARG A 157 1.05 -34.06 -0.19
CA ARG A 157 1.58 -34.00 1.19
C ARG A 157 0.49 -34.14 2.25
N GLU A 158 -0.69 -33.56 2.03
CA GLU A 158 -1.83 -33.69 2.94
C GLU A 158 -2.42 -35.11 2.95
N VAL A 159 -2.33 -35.84 1.82
CA VAL A 159 -2.88 -37.21 1.69
C VAL A 159 -1.92 -38.29 2.21
N TYR A 160 -0.60 -38.09 2.16
CA TYR A 160 0.42 -39.09 2.52
C TYR A 160 1.30 -38.70 3.72
N GLY A 161 1.05 -37.54 4.38
CA GLY A 161 1.83 -37.00 5.50
C GLY A 161 1.14 -37.07 6.86
N GLY A 162 0.19 -38.00 7.04
CA GLY A 162 -0.47 -38.32 8.32
C GLY A 162 0.21 -39.47 9.04
#